data_86e626f8f5012b70a55b541a99523338
#
_entry.id   86e626f8f5012b70a55b541a99523338
#
_cell.length_a   1.000
_cell.length_b   1.000
_cell.length_c   1.000
_cell.angle_alpha   90.00
_cell.angle_beta   90.00
_cell.angle_gamma   90.00
#
_symmetry.space_group_name_H-M   'P 1'
#
loop_
_entity.id
_entity.type
_entity.pdbx_description
1 polymer ?
#
loop_
_entity_poly.entity_id
_entity_poly.type
_entity_poly.pdbx_seq_one_letter_code
_entity_poly.pdbx_strand_id
1 'polypeptide(L)'
;VGQVTGEDATGDEVAAEGARLGFEVETLATVADGDERVSSTRVREALAGGDLALAARLLGRPYAICGRVVHGAKLGRNLGYPTANIALPPGRPVMTGVFAVKCAGAATRGLEGVASLGYKPVVASNGPATLEAFLFDFSGDLYGRRLSIEFLKKLRDEAKYASIDELVAQI
;
A
#
# COMPACT_ATOMS: atom_id res chain seq x y z
N VAL A 1 -8.75 27.77 6.30
CA VAL A 1 -8.01 27.20 5.17
C VAL A 1 -9.02 26.97 4.06
N GLY A 2 -9.06 27.87 3.07
CA GLY A 2 -9.93 27.76 1.91
C GLY A 2 -9.26 26.86 0.86
N GLN A 3 -10.00 25.89 0.34
CA GLN A 3 -9.57 25.07 -0.79
C GLN A 3 -10.13 25.69 -2.07
N VAL A 4 -9.25 26.17 -2.96
CA VAL A 4 -9.65 26.60 -4.29
C VAL A 4 -9.67 25.36 -5.18
N THR A 5 -10.86 24.89 -5.54
CA THR A 5 -11.06 23.84 -6.53
C THR A 5 -11.55 24.49 -7.82
N GLY A 6 -10.63 24.78 -8.73
CA GLY A 6 -10.94 25.17 -10.09
C GLY A 6 -10.02 24.42 -11.04
N GLU A 7 -10.59 23.71 -12.02
CA GLU A 7 -9.82 22.90 -12.98
C GLU A 7 -8.91 23.72 -13.89
N ASP A 8 -9.01 25.07 -13.90
CA ASP A 8 -8.35 25.95 -14.89
C ASP A 8 -7.58 27.14 -14.29
N ALA A 9 -7.45 27.27 -12.94
CA ALA A 9 -6.71 28.40 -12.37
C ALA A 9 -5.21 28.18 -12.47
N THR A 10 -4.50 29.09 -13.11
CA THR A 10 -3.04 29.10 -13.16
C THR A 10 -2.44 29.45 -11.79
N GLY A 11 -1.20 29.02 -11.52
CA GLY A 11 -0.50 29.37 -10.28
C GLY A 11 -0.42 30.88 -10.03
N ASP A 12 -0.32 31.67 -11.08
CA ASP A 12 -0.26 33.13 -11.02
C ASP A 12 -1.60 33.75 -10.61
N GLU A 13 -2.73 33.23 -11.10
CA GLU A 13 -4.07 33.68 -10.71
C GLU A 13 -4.36 33.38 -9.25
N VAL A 14 -3.94 32.19 -8.76
CA VAL A 14 -4.07 31.81 -7.36
C VAL A 14 -3.20 32.70 -6.47
N ALA A 15 -1.99 33.03 -6.92
CA ALA A 15 -1.08 33.93 -6.20
C ALA A 15 -1.64 35.36 -6.11
N ALA A 16 -2.21 35.87 -7.19
CA ALA A 16 -2.82 37.19 -7.22
C ALA A 16 -4.03 37.29 -6.29
N GLU A 17 -4.90 36.27 -6.30
CA GLU A 17 -6.05 36.21 -5.40
C GLU A 17 -5.64 36.05 -3.93
N GLY A 18 -4.59 35.25 -3.67
CA GLY A 18 -3.99 35.12 -2.35
C GLY A 18 -3.53 36.47 -1.79
N ALA A 19 -2.78 37.21 -2.61
CA ALA A 19 -2.31 38.55 -2.21
C ALA A 19 -3.46 39.52 -1.93
N ARG A 20 -4.56 39.45 -2.72
CA ARG A 20 -5.76 40.24 -2.50
C ARG A 20 -6.48 39.90 -1.18
N LEU A 21 -6.44 38.62 -0.78
CA LEU A 21 -7.08 38.10 0.45
C LEU A 21 -6.16 38.13 1.67
N GLY A 22 -4.90 38.58 1.51
CA GLY A 22 -3.95 38.77 2.60
C GLY A 22 -3.24 37.49 3.04
N PHE A 23 -3.08 36.49 2.15
CA PHE A 23 -2.27 35.29 2.41
C PHE A 23 -1.24 35.07 1.30
N GLU A 24 -0.13 34.48 1.67
CA GLU A 24 0.97 34.13 0.76
C GLU A 24 0.69 32.81 0.07
N VAL A 25 0.98 32.75 -1.23
CA VAL A 25 0.84 31.54 -2.06
C VAL A 25 2.21 31.13 -2.56
N GLU A 26 2.63 29.94 -2.20
CA GLU A 26 3.84 29.32 -2.72
C GLU A 26 3.47 28.22 -3.73
N THR A 27 4.00 28.33 -4.95
CA THR A 27 3.86 27.29 -5.97
C THR A 27 5.04 26.34 -5.94
N LEU A 28 4.78 25.05 -5.72
CA LEU A 28 5.82 24.04 -5.78
C LEU A 28 6.22 23.76 -7.23
N ALA A 29 7.53 23.62 -7.46
CA ALA A 29 8.03 23.23 -8.77
C ALA A 29 7.49 21.85 -9.18
N THR A 30 7.19 21.69 -10.45
CA THR A 30 6.77 20.37 -11.00
C THR A 30 7.91 19.38 -10.88
N VAL A 31 7.64 18.27 -10.21
CA VAL A 31 8.56 17.12 -10.18
C VAL A 31 8.34 16.28 -11.44
N ALA A 32 9.42 15.93 -12.13
CA ALA A 32 9.39 15.12 -13.34
C ALA A 32 10.27 13.88 -13.21
N ASP A 33 9.90 12.79 -13.91
CA ASP A 33 10.70 11.59 -14.14
C ASP A 33 10.99 11.54 -15.66
N GLY A 34 12.20 11.97 -16.04
CA GLY A 34 12.50 12.31 -17.43
C GLY A 34 11.69 13.53 -17.89
N ASP A 35 11.03 13.44 -19.02
CA ASP A 35 10.19 14.49 -19.59
C ASP A 35 8.73 14.45 -19.11
N GLU A 36 8.38 13.51 -18.26
CA GLU A 36 7.00 13.29 -17.82
C GLU A 36 6.78 13.75 -16.37
N ARG A 37 5.73 14.53 -16.16
CA ARG A 37 5.32 15.00 -14.84
C ARG A 37 4.99 13.82 -13.91
N VAL A 38 5.54 13.82 -12.71
CA VAL A 38 5.13 12.92 -11.62
C VAL A 38 3.77 13.36 -11.10
N SER A 39 2.81 12.42 -11.08
CA SER A 39 1.46 12.66 -10.57
C SER A 39 0.96 11.46 -9.77
N SER A 40 -0.01 11.71 -8.89
CA SER A 40 -0.66 10.61 -8.14
C SER A 40 -1.41 9.64 -9.05
N THR A 41 -1.87 10.08 -10.21
CA THR A 41 -2.49 9.21 -11.22
C THR A 41 -1.48 8.22 -11.77
N ARG A 42 -0.31 8.70 -12.26
CA ARG A 42 0.76 7.81 -12.74
C ARG A 42 1.23 6.81 -11.69
N VAL A 43 1.38 7.26 -10.43
CA VAL A 43 1.75 6.34 -9.33
C VAL A 43 0.69 5.25 -9.15
N ARG A 44 -0.61 5.60 -9.18
CA ARG A 44 -1.69 4.62 -9.03
C ARG A 44 -1.74 3.65 -10.22
N GLU A 45 -1.52 4.13 -11.43
CA GLU A 45 -1.47 3.29 -12.64
C GLU A 45 -0.30 2.30 -12.57
N ALA A 46 0.90 2.75 -12.19
CA ALA A 46 2.05 1.88 -12.00
C ALA A 46 1.77 0.79 -10.95
N LEU A 47 1.20 1.16 -9.80
CA LEU A 47 0.82 0.21 -8.75
C LEU A 47 -0.24 -0.78 -9.23
N ALA A 48 -1.28 -0.30 -9.91
CA ALA A 48 -2.36 -1.16 -10.45
C ALA A 48 -1.82 -2.15 -11.50
N GLY A 49 -0.87 -1.72 -12.33
CA GLY A 49 -0.16 -2.56 -13.29
C GLY A 49 0.88 -3.50 -12.67
N GLY A 50 1.19 -3.36 -11.38
CA GLY A 50 2.21 -4.14 -10.68
C GLY A 50 3.65 -3.68 -10.95
N ASP A 51 3.84 -2.54 -11.59
CA ASP A 51 5.17 -1.95 -11.82
C ASP A 51 5.63 -1.17 -10.59
N LEU A 52 6.08 -1.94 -9.58
CA LEU A 52 6.58 -1.39 -8.32
C LEU A 52 7.88 -0.60 -8.51
N ALA A 53 8.67 -0.91 -9.56
CA ALA A 53 9.90 -0.19 -9.85
C ALA A 53 9.60 1.22 -10.35
N LEU A 54 8.66 1.37 -11.29
CA LEU A 54 8.18 2.67 -11.74
C LEU A 54 7.54 3.45 -10.58
N ALA A 55 6.66 2.80 -9.81
CA ALA A 55 6.04 3.44 -8.66
C ALA A 55 7.09 3.97 -7.65
N ALA A 56 8.16 3.20 -7.38
CA ALA A 56 9.24 3.61 -6.49
C ALA A 56 10.03 4.81 -7.04
N ARG A 57 10.32 4.85 -8.34
CA ARG A 57 10.96 6.01 -8.98
C ARG A 57 10.09 7.26 -8.86
N LEU A 58 8.81 7.15 -9.22
CA LEU A 58 7.87 8.27 -9.14
C LEU A 58 7.67 8.80 -7.71
N LEU A 59 7.71 7.92 -6.71
CA LEU A 59 7.58 8.27 -5.30
C LEU A 59 8.89 8.74 -4.64
N GLY A 60 10.04 8.52 -5.29
CA GLY A 60 11.37 8.68 -4.70
C GLY A 60 11.69 7.69 -3.56
N ARG A 61 10.86 6.66 -3.38
CA ARG A 61 11.01 5.61 -2.36
C ARG A 61 10.15 4.40 -2.69
N PRO A 62 10.46 3.19 -2.20
CA PRO A 62 9.60 2.03 -2.34
C PRO A 62 8.17 2.30 -1.80
N TYR A 63 7.18 1.74 -2.49
CA TYR A 63 5.81 1.83 -2.01
C TYR A 63 5.63 0.98 -0.76
N ALA A 64 5.05 1.56 0.27
CA ALA A 64 4.84 0.88 1.53
C ALA A 64 3.47 1.21 2.14
N ILE A 65 2.88 0.24 2.82
CA ILE A 65 1.67 0.40 3.62
C ILE A 65 2.03 0.26 5.10
N CYS A 66 1.67 1.26 5.89
CA CYS A 66 1.88 1.26 7.33
C CYS A 66 0.56 1.06 8.05
N GLY A 67 0.53 0.13 8.99
CA GLY A 67 -0.67 -0.13 9.78
C GLY A 67 -0.35 -0.81 11.11
N ARG A 68 -1.38 -0.91 11.96
CA ARG A 68 -1.32 -1.65 13.22
C ARG A 68 -1.63 -3.12 12.97
N VAL A 69 -0.88 -4.02 13.60
CA VAL A 69 -1.19 -5.45 13.56
C VAL A 69 -2.43 -5.72 14.41
N VAL A 70 -3.43 -6.34 13.80
CA VAL A 70 -4.72 -6.68 14.40
C VAL A 70 -4.96 -8.20 14.36
N HIS A 71 -5.93 -8.65 15.13
CA HIS A 71 -6.34 -10.05 15.07
C HIS A 71 -7.08 -10.36 13.77
N GLY A 72 -6.63 -11.41 13.07
CA GLY A 72 -7.30 -11.99 11.91
C GLY A 72 -7.97 -13.31 12.25
N ALA A 73 -8.34 -14.07 11.22
CA ALA A 73 -8.97 -15.40 11.35
C ALA A 73 -8.02 -16.49 11.91
N LYS A 74 -6.71 -16.20 12.01
CA LYS A 74 -5.66 -17.10 12.53
C LYS A 74 -5.49 -18.43 11.76
N LEU A 75 -6.03 -18.54 10.54
CA LEU A 75 -5.95 -19.76 9.74
C LEU A 75 -4.51 -20.16 9.44
N GLY A 76 -3.66 -19.21 9.06
CA GLY A 76 -2.25 -19.46 8.76
C GLY A 76 -1.47 -20.03 9.94
N ARG A 77 -1.81 -19.65 11.19
CA ARG A 77 -1.15 -20.20 12.39
C ARG A 77 -1.35 -21.71 12.51
N ASN A 78 -2.55 -22.22 12.21
CA ASN A 78 -2.87 -23.64 12.27
C ASN A 78 -2.16 -24.45 11.17
N LEU A 79 -1.75 -23.78 10.10
CA LEU A 79 -1.03 -24.36 8.97
C LEU A 79 0.51 -24.22 9.10
N GLY A 80 1.02 -23.63 10.19
CA GLY A 80 2.46 -23.40 10.38
C GLY A 80 2.98 -22.10 9.76
N TYR A 81 2.09 -21.28 9.14
CA TYR A 81 2.42 -20.00 8.50
C TYR A 81 1.70 -18.83 9.19
N PRO A 82 2.11 -18.44 10.42
CA PRO A 82 1.45 -17.36 11.14
C PRO A 82 1.61 -16.03 10.40
N THR A 83 0.49 -15.40 10.02
CA THR A 83 0.48 -14.11 9.34
C THR A 83 0.12 -12.96 10.28
N ALA A 84 0.76 -11.82 10.08
CA ALA A 84 0.39 -10.55 10.68
C ALA A 84 -0.69 -9.89 9.82
N ASN A 85 -1.86 -9.63 10.38
CA ASN A 85 -2.94 -8.89 9.72
C ASN A 85 -2.75 -7.40 9.98
N ILE A 86 -2.57 -6.61 8.92
CA ILE A 86 -2.33 -5.17 9.01
C ILE A 86 -3.64 -4.43 8.81
N ALA A 87 -4.01 -3.58 9.77
CA ALA A 87 -5.17 -2.70 9.62
C ALA A 87 -4.93 -1.71 8.48
N LEU A 88 -5.80 -1.75 7.49
CA LEU A 88 -5.78 -0.84 6.34
C LEU A 88 -6.67 0.38 6.61
N PRO A 89 -6.31 1.55 6.05
CA PRO A 89 -7.23 2.68 6.02
C PRO A 89 -8.48 2.33 5.20
N PRO A 90 -9.60 3.04 5.42
CA PRO A 90 -10.79 2.88 4.60
C PRO A 90 -10.49 3.14 3.12
N GLY A 91 -11.12 2.37 2.23
CA GLY A 91 -10.95 2.51 0.79
C GLY A 91 -10.54 1.20 0.11
N ARG A 92 -10.34 1.30 -1.20
CA ARG A 92 -9.85 0.18 -2.01
C ARG A 92 -8.34 0.30 -2.20
N PRO A 93 -7.56 -0.76 -1.99
CA PRO A 93 -6.14 -0.75 -2.34
C PRO A 93 -6.00 -0.56 -3.86
N VAL A 94 -4.98 0.19 -4.25
CA VAL A 94 -4.70 0.46 -5.67
C VAL A 94 -4.09 -0.74 -6.40
N MET A 95 -3.64 -1.74 -5.67
CA MET A 95 -3.10 -3.00 -6.20
C MET A 95 -3.58 -4.17 -5.35
N THR A 96 -3.62 -5.35 -5.95
CA THR A 96 -3.92 -6.62 -5.27
C THR A 96 -2.99 -7.72 -5.73
N GLY A 97 -2.84 -8.76 -4.93
CA GLY A 97 -1.99 -9.91 -5.25
C GLY A 97 -1.15 -10.39 -4.07
N VAL A 98 -0.19 -11.25 -4.39
CA VAL A 98 0.83 -11.75 -3.47
C VAL A 98 2.18 -11.12 -3.85
N PHE A 99 2.89 -10.62 -2.85
CA PHE A 99 4.09 -9.81 -3.04
C PHE A 99 5.24 -10.30 -2.16
N ALA A 100 6.46 -10.24 -2.68
CA ALA A 100 7.65 -10.21 -1.84
C ALA A 100 7.72 -8.85 -1.13
N VAL A 101 7.96 -8.86 0.16
CA VAL A 101 7.94 -7.66 0.99
C VAL A 101 9.09 -7.60 1.97
N LYS A 102 9.40 -6.38 2.40
CA LYS A 102 10.28 -6.12 3.52
C LYS A 102 9.49 -5.41 4.61
N CYS A 103 9.59 -5.92 5.83
CA CYS A 103 8.81 -5.43 6.95
C CYS A 103 9.70 -4.70 7.95
N ALA A 104 9.30 -3.52 8.37
CA ALA A 104 9.98 -2.72 9.39
C ALA A 104 9.00 -2.25 10.46
N GLY A 105 9.47 -2.15 11.71
CA GLY A 105 8.68 -1.69 12.85
C GLY A 105 9.45 -1.87 14.16
N ALA A 106 8.81 -1.62 15.29
CA ALA A 106 9.46 -1.60 16.61
C ALA A 106 10.22 -2.89 16.98
N ALA A 107 9.79 -4.05 16.46
CA ALA A 107 10.39 -5.36 16.74
C ALA A 107 11.02 -6.00 15.50
N THR A 108 10.96 -5.35 14.33
CA THR A 108 11.35 -5.94 13.05
C THR A 108 12.12 -4.91 12.24
N ARG A 109 13.42 -5.06 12.12
CA ARG A 109 14.22 -4.22 11.23
C ARG A 109 14.52 -4.96 9.94
N GLY A 110 13.72 -4.66 8.89
CA GLY A 110 14.01 -5.16 7.55
C GLY A 110 13.86 -6.68 7.39
N LEU A 111 12.92 -7.30 8.13
CA LEU A 111 12.59 -8.71 7.92
C LEU A 111 11.95 -8.90 6.56
N GLU A 112 12.39 -9.91 5.86
CA GLU A 112 11.82 -10.32 4.59
C GLU A 112 10.59 -11.21 4.80
N GLY A 113 9.71 -11.22 3.82
CA GLY A 113 8.49 -12.00 3.91
C GLY A 113 7.66 -11.97 2.63
N VAL A 114 6.48 -12.53 2.74
CA VAL A 114 5.47 -12.52 1.68
C VAL A 114 4.20 -11.91 2.23
N ALA A 115 3.55 -11.05 1.44
CA ALA A 115 2.27 -10.47 1.84
C ALA A 115 1.20 -10.68 0.77
N SER A 116 -0.02 -10.97 1.21
CA SER A 116 -1.23 -10.96 0.40
C SER A 116 -1.99 -9.67 0.66
N LEU A 117 -2.30 -8.93 -0.38
CA LEU A 117 -3.13 -7.72 -0.35
C LEU A 117 -4.33 -7.94 -1.26
N GLY A 118 -5.53 -7.95 -0.70
CA GLY A 118 -6.73 -8.18 -1.48
C GLY A 118 -8.00 -8.10 -0.68
N TYR A 119 -9.04 -8.78 -1.13
CA TYR A 119 -10.36 -8.73 -0.53
C TYR A 119 -10.75 -10.07 0.07
N LYS A 120 -11.29 -10.07 1.29
CA LYS A 120 -11.91 -11.29 1.82
C LYS A 120 -13.07 -11.71 0.92
N PRO A 121 -13.11 -12.98 0.49
CA PRO A 121 -14.26 -13.49 -0.19
C PRO A 121 -15.46 -13.47 0.78
N VAL A 122 -16.43 -12.60 0.50
CA VAL A 122 -17.74 -12.60 1.15
C VAL A 122 -18.75 -13.02 0.09
N VAL A 123 -19.84 -13.66 0.50
CA VAL A 123 -20.91 -14.17 -0.39
C VAL A 123 -21.52 -13.05 -1.26
N ALA A 124 -21.39 -11.79 -0.86
CA ALA A 124 -21.62 -10.61 -1.71
C ALA A 124 -20.28 -9.96 -2.02
N SER A 125 -19.98 -9.76 -3.29
CA SER A 125 -18.80 -9.07 -3.81
C SER A 125 -18.49 -7.79 -3.03
N ASN A 126 -17.29 -7.63 -2.50
CA ASN A 126 -16.72 -6.47 -1.82
C ASN A 126 -16.57 -6.56 -0.28
N GLY A 127 -16.03 -7.65 0.22
CA GLY A 127 -15.52 -7.69 1.59
C GLY A 127 -14.44 -6.61 1.83
N PRO A 128 -14.13 -6.30 3.09
CA PRO A 128 -13.07 -5.36 3.41
C PRO A 128 -11.72 -5.85 2.86
N ALA A 129 -10.92 -4.89 2.40
CA ALA A 129 -9.55 -5.18 1.99
C ALA A 129 -8.73 -5.68 3.18
N THR A 130 -7.86 -6.64 2.94
CA THR A 130 -6.95 -7.21 3.95
C THR A 130 -5.53 -7.19 3.44
N LEU A 131 -4.60 -6.93 4.36
CA LEU A 131 -3.18 -7.09 4.14
C LEU A 131 -2.65 -8.07 5.20
N GLU A 132 -2.22 -9.24 4.74
CA GLU A 132 -1.68 -10.29 5.58
C GLU A 132 -0.22 -10.54 5.20
N ALA A 133 0.70 -10.42 6.16
CA ALA A 133 2.13 -10.61 5.93
C ALA A 133 2.66 -11.80 6.75
N PHE A 134 3.32 -12.73 6.09
CA PHE A 134 4.13 -13.78 6.69
C PHE A 134 5.58 -13.33 6.69
N LEU A 135 6.22 -13.30 7.85
CA LEU A 135 7.61 -12.88 8.04
C LEU A 135 8.49 -14.11 8.17
N PHE A 136 9.53 -14.19 7.34
CA PHE A 136 10.51 -15.28 7.42
C PHE A 136 11.34 -15.16 8.71
N ASP A 137 11.69 -16.28 9.28
CA ASP A 137 12.57 -16.41 10.44
C ASP A 137 12.18 -15.54 11.65
N PHE A 138 10.89 -15.21 11.76
CA PHE A 138 10.37 -14.42 12.85
C PHE A 138 9.47 -15.24 13.77
N SER A 139 9.79 -15.21 15.07
CA SER A 139 8.94 -15.71 16.12
C SER A 139 8.74 -14.63 17.18
N GLY A 140 7.49 -14.24 17.44
CA GLY A 140 7.19 -13.20 18.42
C GLY A 140 5.76 -12.67 18.30
N ASP A 141 5.38 -11.81 19.25
CA ASP A 141 4.09 -11.15 19.24
C ASP A 141 4.19 -9.75 18.63
N LEU A 142 3.41 -9.55 17.57
CA LEU A 142 3.31 -8.28 16.85
C LEU A 142 1.97 -7.57 17.07
N TYR A 143 1.03 -8.15 17.81
CA TYR A 143 -0.28 -7.55 18.01
C TYR A 143 -0.19 -6.15 18.62
N GLY A 144 -0.96 -5.22 18.08
CA GLY A 144 -0.96 -3.82 18.47
C GLY A 144 0.26 -3.02 18.00
N ARG A 145 1.32 -3.64 17.50
CA ARG A 145 2.50 -2.95 16.96
C ARG A 145 2.20 -2.35 15.59
N ARG A 146 2.87 -1.26 15.25
CA ARG A 146 2.85 -0.69 13.91
C ARG A 146 3.94 -1.32 13.07
N LEU A 147 3.58 -1.79 11.88
CA LEU A 147 4.51 -2.28 10.87
C LEU A 147 4.38 -1.45 9.59
N SER A 148 5.48 -1.28 8.91
CA SER A 148 5.59 -0.81 7.54
C SER A 148 5.87 -2.00 6.65
N ILE A 149 5.01 -2.25 5.70
CA ILE A 149 5.13 -3.32 4.71
C ILE A 149 5.56 -2.67 3.40
N GLU A 150 6.82 -2.82 3.04
CA GLU A 150 7.42 -2.34 1.81
C GLU A 150 7.28 -3.40 0.73
N PHE A 151 6.66 -3.06 -0.40
CA PHE A 151 6.41 -3.97 -1.50
C PHE A 151 7.57 -3.96 -2.49
N LEU A 152 8.23 -5.11 -2.64
CA LEU A 152 9.43 -5.24 -3.48
C LEU A 152 9.10 -5.75 -4.88
N LYS A 153 8.28 -6.81 -4.97
CA LYS A 153 7.93 -7.46 -6.23
C LYS A 153 6.57 -8.15 -6.14
N LYS A 154 5.76 -8.00 -7.17
CA LYS A 154 4.55 -8.82 -7.33
C LYS A 154 4.95 -10.23 -7.75
N LEU A 155 4.53 -11.23 -7.00
CA LEU A 155 4.81 -12.65 -7.26
C LEU A 155 3.72 -13.27 -8.12
N ARG A 156 2.45 -13.00 -7.79
CA ARG A 156 1.28 -13.50 -8.52
C ARG A 156 0.01 -12.74 -8.13
N ASP A 157 -1.04 -12.94 -8.86
CA ASP A 157 -2.37 -12.50 -8.47
C ASP A 157 -2.93 -13.33 -7.31
N GLU A 158 -3.96 -12.83 -6.65
CA GLU A 158 -4.71 -13.61 -5.68
C GLU A 158 -5.38 -14.80 -6.40
N ALA A 159 -5.29 -15.97 -5.80
CA ALA A 159 -5.97 -17.16 -6.27
C ALA A 159 -6.99 -17.63 -5.21
N LYS A 160 -8.12 -18.14 -5.68
CA LYS A 160 -9.07 -18.86 -4.85
C LYS A 160 -8.71 -20.33 -4.90
N TYR A 161 -8.57 -20.94 -3.75
CA TYR A 161 -8.29 -22.37 -3.62
C TYR A 161 -9.57 -23.08 -3.20
N ALA A 162 -9.84 -24.21 -3.80
CA ALA A 162 -11.02 -25.03 -3.47
C ALA A 162 -10.84 -25.77 -2.16
N SER A 163 -9.58 -25.98 -1.72
CA SER A 163 -9.25 -26.68 -0.47
C SER A 163 -8.04 -26.05 0.23
N ILE A 164 -7.88 -26.38 1.51
CA ILE A 164 -6.70 -26.01 2.30
C ILE A 164 -5.44 -26.68 1.75
N ASP A 165 -5.54 -27.91 1.27
CA ASP A 165 -4.42 -28.67 0.72
C ASP A 165 -3.87 -28.00 -0.55
N GLU A 166 -4.74 -27.49 -1.42
CA GLU A 166 -4.33 -26.69 -2.58
C GLU A 166 -3.62 -25.40 -2.16
N LEU A 167 -4.11 -24.71 -1.14
CA LEU A 167 -3.46 -23.52 -0.60
C LEU A 167 -2.05 -23.85 -0.09
N VAL A 168 -1.91 -24.91 0.71
CA VAL A 168 -0.63 -25.34 1.28
C VAL A 168 0.37 -25.72 0.18
N ALA A 169 -0.07 -26.37 -0.89
CA ALA A 169 0.78 -26.74 -2.02
C ALA A 169 1.32 -25.52 -2.81
N GLN A 170 0.75 -24.31 -2.60
CA GLN A 170 1.13 -23.08 -3.27
C GLN A 170 1.94 -22.12 -2.37
N ILE A 171 2.12 -22.45 -1.11
CA ILE A 171 2.95 -21.71 -0.15
C ILE A 171 4.37 -22.23 -0.22
#